data_8e5684062d8670c9ed5db2a78858b5fa
#
_entry.id   8e5684062d8670c9ed5db2a78858b5fa
#
_cell.length_a   1.000
_cell.length_b   1.000
_cell.length_c   1.000
_cell.angle_alpha   90.00
_cell.angle_beta   90.00
_cell.angle_gamma   90.00
#
_symmetry.space_group_name_H-M   'P 1'
#
loop_
_entity.id
_entity.type
_entity.pdbx_description
1 polymer ?
#
loop_
_entity_poly.entity_id
_entity_poly.type
_entity_poly.pdbx_seq_one_letter_code
_entity_poly.pdbx_strand_id
1 'polypeptide(L)' 'MKEKPIEATHYSPSMDAYFHWDNALFIWAGEWVEYLNTVNDLIKIPPN' A
#
# COMPACT_ATOMS: atom_id res chain seq x y z
N MET A 1 -10.89 -1.86 13.29
CA MET A 1 -9.82 -2.55 12.55
C MET A 1 -9.85 -2.14 11.09
N LYS A 2 -8.68 -1.84 10.54
CA LYS A 2 -8.59 -1.39 9.16
C LYS A 2 -8.68 -2.59 8.20
N GLU A 3 -9.54 -2.49 7.23
CA GLU A 3 -9.67 -3.53 6.21
C GLU A 3 -8.62 -3.34 5.13
N LYS A 4 -8.08 -4.47 4.66
CA LYS A 4 -7.13 -4.43 3.56
C LYS A 4 -7.88 -4.16 2.26
N PRO A 5 -7.47 -3.14 1.48
CA PRO A 5 -8.06 -2.93 0.16
C PRO A 5 -7.78 -4.12 -0.73
N ILE A 6 -8.68 -4.38 -1.66
CA ILE A 6 -8.66 -5.62 -2.42
C ILE A 6 -7.43 -5.73 -3.32
N GLU A 7 -6.92 -4.60 -3.80
CA GLU A 7 -5.78 -4.60 -4.72
C GLU A 7 -4.46 -4.27 -4.04
N ALA A 8 -4.45 -4.22 -2.70
CA ALA A 8 -3.23 -3.91 -1.98
C ALA A 8 -2.20 -5.01 -2.19
N THR A 9 -0.97 -4.62 -2.52
CA THR A 9 0.14 -5.55 -2.69
C THR A 9 1.16 -5.42 -1.58
N HIS A 10 1.18 -4.30 -0.86
CA HIS A 10 2.17 -4.04 0.17
C HIS A 10 1.53 -3.32 1.35
N TYR A 11 2.22 -3.36 2.48
CA TYR A 11 1.79 -2.67 3.69
C TYR A 11 3.00 -2.03 4.35
N SER A 12 2.83 -0.81 4.87
CA SER A 12 3.88 -0.11 5.59
C SER A 12 3.48 0.01 7.06
N PRO A 13 4.16 -0.72 7.96
CA PRO A 13 3.83 -0.61 9.39
C PRO A 13 4.09 0.76 9.96
N SER A 14 5.15 1.45 9.51
CA SER A 14 5.47 2.75 10.07
C SER A 14 4.42 3.79 9.72
N MET A 15 3.78 3.64 8.58
CA MET A 15 2.74 4.56 8.14
C MET A 15 1.35 4.03 8.41
N ASP A 16 1.25 2.73 8.78
CA ASP A 16 -0.03 2.06 8.95
C ASP A 16 -0.91 2.28 7.73
N ALA A 17 -0.34 2.00 6.57
CA ALA A 17 -1.01 2.27 5.30
C ALA A 17 -0.77 1.13 4.33
N TYR A 18 -1.76 0.90 3.46
CA TYR A 18 -1.66 -0.09 2.40
C TYR A 18 -1.21 0.57 1.11
N PHE A 19 -0.47 -0.19 0.32
CA PHE A 19 0.07 0.28 -0.94
C PHE A 19 -0.21 -0.72 -2.04
N HIS A 20 -0.26 -0.21 -3.26
CA HIS A 20 -0.38 -1.02 -4.48
C HIS A 20 0.78 -0.68 -5.38
N TRP A 21 1.53 -1.70 -5.80
CA TRP A 21 2.66 -1.53 -6.71
C TRP A 21 2.30 -2.08 -8.08
N ASP A 22 2.33 -1.22 -9.10
CA ASP A 22 2.09 -1.60 -10.48
C ASP A 22 2.76 -0.56 -11.37
N ASN A 23 4.06 -0.76 -11.63
CA ASN A 23 4.91 0.19 -12.36
C ASN A 23 5.02 1.54 -11.67
N ALA A 24 4.22 1.79 -10.66
CA ALA A 24 4.23 2.97 -9.83
C ALA A 24 3.67 2.57 -8.48
N LEU A 25 3.97 3.37 -7.46
CA LEU A 25 3.50 3.09 -6.11
C LEU A 25 2.27 3.93 -5.82
N PHE A 26 1.21 3.29 -5.32
CA PHE A 26 -0.03 3.96 -4.94
C PHE A 26 -0.32 3.70 -3.49
N ILE A 27 -0.83 4.71 -2.79
CA ILE A 27 -1.23 4.59 -1.39
C ILE A 27 -2.75 4.60 -1.30
N TRP A 28 -3.27 3.82 -0.35
CA TRP A 28 -4.71 3.76 -0.13
C TRP A 28 -5.13 4.89 0.81
N ALA A 29 -5.98 5.78 0.30
CA ALA A 29 -6.52 6.89 1.08
C ALA A 29 -8.00 7.05 0.77
N GLY A 30 -8.74 5.91 0.86
CA GLY A 30 -10.12 5.87 0.41
C GLY A 30 -10.20 5.66 -1.08
N GLU A 31 -9.11 5.82 -1.76
CA GLU A 31 -8.93 5.52 -3.18
C GLU A 31 -7.43 5.38 -3.42
N TRP A 32 -7.04 4.82 -4.55
CA TRP A 32 -5.63 4.68 -4.87
C TRP A 32 -5.09 6.00 -5.41
N VAL A 33 -4.08 6.54 -4.74
CA VAL A 33 -3.44 7.79 -5.11
C VAL A 33 -1.96 7.54 -5.31
N GLU A 34 -1.39 8.03 -6.40
CA GLU A 34 0.02 7.82 -6.67
C GLU A 34 0.86 8.45 -5.56
N TYR A 35 1.83 7.68 -5.07
CA TYR A 35 2.68 8.09 -3.96
C TYR A 35 4.09 8.26 -4.48
N LEU A 36 4.61 9.48 -4.44
CA LEU A 36 5.87 9.81 -5.11
C LEU A 36 7.08 9.74 -4.20
N ASN A 37 6.87 9.53 -2.91
CA ASN A 37 7.98 9.44 -1.96
C ASN A 37 8.43 8.00 -1.81
N THR A 38 9.62 7.83 -1.20
CA THR A 38 10.17 6.50 -0.93
C THR A 38 9.63 5.96 0.38
N VAL A 39 9.27 4.68 0.39
CA VAL A 39 8.87 3.99 1.60
C VAL A 39 9.85 2.84 1.80
N ASN A 40 10.51 2.81 2.95
CA ASN A 40 11.59 1.85 3.20
C ASN A 40 11.13 0.56 3.87
N ASP A 41 9.92 0.54 4.42
CA ASP A 41 9.46 -0.61 5.19
C ASP A 41 8.24 -1.28 4.55
N LEU A 42 8.19 -1.26 3.22
CA LEU A 42 7.12 -1.96 2.51
C LEU A 42 7.27 -3.46 2.70
N ILE A 43 6.20 -4.10 3.13
CA ILE A 43 6.13 -5.54 3.30
C ILE A 43 5.17 -6.08 2.26
N LYS A 44 5.66 -7.01 1.45
CA LYS A 44 4.79 -7.63 0.45
C LYS A 44 3.79 -8.52 1.15
N ILE A 45 2.50 -8.32 0.87
CA ILE A 45 1.46 -9.11 1.48
C ILE A 45 0.95 -10.12 0.46
N PRO A 46 0.53 -11.31 0.94
CA PRO A 46 0.07 -12.34 0.01
C PRO A 46 -1.26 -11.95 -0.61
N PRO A 47 -1.52 -12.42 -1.82
CA PRO A 47 -2.83 -12.20 -2.44
C PRO A 47 -3.90 -12.96 -1.68
N ASN A 48 -5.10 -12.48 -1.78
CA ASN A 48 -6.24 -13.17 -1.18
C ASN A 48 -6.59 -14.44 -1.94
#